data_ce4af4a1549276892535437c967df315
#
_entry.id   ce4af4a1549276892535437c967df315
#
_cell.length_a   1.000
_cell.length_b   1.000
_cell.length_c   1.000
_cell.angle_alpha   90.00
_cell.angle_beta   90.00
_cell.angle_gamma   90.00
#
_symmetry.space_group_name_H-M   'P 1'
#
loop_
_entity.id
_entity.type
_entity.pdbx_description
1 polymer ?
#
loop_
_entity_poly.entity_id
_entity_poly.type
_entity_poly.pdbx_seq_one_letter_code
_entity_poly.pdbx_strand_id
1 'polypeptide(L)'
;MTGVQTCALPISVRHRGGGSRRKYRVIDFKRRKDGIPATVVGIEYDPNRTANIALICYADGEKAYILAPQGLKVGMVIMNGPEAEVHTGNCLPLENIPVGTMVHNIELYAGKGGQLVRSAGNSAQLMAKEGKYATLRMPSGEMRMVPINCRATVGVVGNGEHNLINIGKAGRKRHMGIRPTVRGSVMNPNDHPHGGGEGKTGIGRP
;
A
#
# COMPACT_ATOMS: atom_id res chain seq x y z
N MET A 1 -12.54 -42.07 16.01
CA MET A 1 -12.24 -40.63 16.08
C MET A 1 -11.32 -40.31 14.92
N THR A 2 -11.88 -39.82 13.82
CA THR A 2 -11.11 -39.40 12.64
C THR A 2 -10.53 -38.06 12.93
N GLY A 3 -9.22 -38.02 13.19
CA GLY A 3 -8.50 -36.76 13.30
C GLY A 3 -8.57 -35.99 11.97
N VAL A 4 -9.36 -34.94 11.95
CA VAL A 4 -9.30 -33.96 10.87
C VAL A 4 -7.89 -33.34 10.93
N GLN A 5 -7.01 -33.71 10.02
CA GLN A 5 -5.78 -32.95 9.79
C GLN A 5 -6.21 -31.56 9.30
N THR A 6 -6.25 -30.62 10.22
CA THR A 6 -6.29 -29.20 9.84
C THR A 6 -4.99 -28.95 9.09
N CYS A 7 -5.07 -28.71 7.79
CA CYS A 7 -3.94 -28.23 7.00
C CYS A 7 -3.39 -27.00 7.72
N ALA A 8 -2.24 -27.16 8.36
CA ALA A 8 -1.55 -26.06 9.01
C ALA A 8 -1.29 -24.99 7.94
N LEU A 9 -1.77 -23.78 8.16
CA LEU A 9 -1.45 -22.66 7.27
C LEU A 9 0.07 -22.52 7.17
N PRO A 10 0.62 -22.22 5.98
CA PRO A 10 2.05 -22.08 5.81
C PRO A 10 2.60 -21.05 6.81
N ILE A 11 3.54 -21.47 7.64
CA ILE A 11 4.20 -20.63 8.65
C ILE A 11 5.09 -19.58 7.99
N SER A 12 5.56 -19.84 6.76
CA SER A 12 6.45 -18.96 6.02
C SER A 12 6.00 -18.79 4.58
N VAL A 13 6.34 -17.62 4.00
CA VAL A 13 6.12 -17.31 2.59
C VAL A 13 7.46 -17.41 1.86
N ARG A 14 7.49 -18.08 0.69
CA ARG A 14 8.70 -18.18 -0.14
C ARG A 14 9.19 -16.80 -0.57
N HIS A 15 10.48 -16.66 -0.86
CA HIS A 15 11.15 -15.43 -1.31
C HIS A 15 11.20 -14.29 -0.29
N ARG A 16 10.87 -14.53 0.97
CA ARG A 16 10.90 -13.54 2.06
C ARG A 16 11.75 -14.03 3.23
N GLY A 17 12.37 -13.09 3.92
CA GLY A 17 13.12 -13.32 5.14
C GLY A 17 14.59 -12.96 5.06
N GLY A 18 15.30 -13.01 6.20
CA GLY A 18 16.74 -12.75 6.32
C GLY A 18 17.15 -11.30 6.00
N GLY A 19 16.25 -10.33 6.16
CA GLY A 19 16.56 -8.92 5.98
C GLY A 19 17.38 -8.33 7.12
N SER A 20 17.94 -7.14 6.92
CA SER A 20 18.56 -6.32 7.96
C SER A 20 17.55 -5.92 9.01
N ARG A 21 18.02 -5.55 10.22
CA ARG A 21 17.19 -4.98 11.27
C ARG A 21 16.42 -3.77 10.76
N ARG A 22 15.08 -3.80 10.85
CA ARG A 22 14.19 -2.73 10.42
C ARG A 22 13.25 -2.37 11.56
N LYS A 23 13.32 -1.12 12.00
CA LYS A 23 12.34 -0.59 12.96
C LYS A 23 11.02 -0.38 12.24
N TYR A 24 9.92 -0.74 12.88
CA TYR A 24 8.59 -0.50 12.38
C TYR A 24 8.07 0.85 12.86
N ARG A 25 7.50 1.64 11.95
CA ARG A 25 6.78 2.87 12.25
C ARG A 25 5.29 2.59 12.16
N VAL A 26 4.57 2.95 13.20
CA VAL A 26 3.11 2.83 13.21
C VAL A 26 2.53 3.95 12.36
N ILE A 27 1.87 3.58 11.26
CA ILE A 27 1.25 4.54 10.35
C ILE A 27 -0.24 4.64 10.67
N ASP A 28 -0.74 5.85 10.75
CA ASP A 28 -2.16 6.10 10.89
C ASP A 28 -2.88 5.96 9.53
N PHE A 29 -3.35 4.75 9.25
CA PHE A 29 -4.17 4.48 8.07
C PHE A 29 -5.64 4.83 8.27
N LYS A 30 -6.06 5.10 9.51
CA LYS A 30 -7.47 5.34 9.84
C LYS A 30 -7.87 6.79 9.75
N ARG A 31 -6.93 7.70 10.04
CA ARG A 31 -7.13 9.16 9.95
C ARG A 31 -8.42 9.62 10.64
N ARG A 32 -8.63 9.19 11.90
CA ARG A 32 -9.91 9.40 12.61
C ARG A 32 -10.10 10.77 13.26
N LYS A 33 -9.05 11.56 13.35
CA LYS A 33 -9.12 12.90 13.98
C LYS A 33 -9.72 13.90 12.98
N ASP A 34 -11.03 13.98 12.99
CA ASP A 34 -11.77 14.89 12.10
C ASP A 34 -11.76 16.32 12.66
N GLY A 35 -11.72 17.32 11.77
CA GLY A 35 -11.78 18.73 12.11
C GLY A 35 -10.54 19.29 12.82
N ILE A 36 -9.55 18.47 13.17
CA ILE A 36 -8.33 18.92 13.84
C ILE A 36 -7.24 19.12 12.80
N PRO A 37 -6.74 20.35 12.59
CA PRO A 37 -5.65 20.59 11.65
C PRO A 37 -4.34 19.96 12.17
N ALA A 38 -3.54 19.41 11.26
CA ALA A 38 -2.24 18.85 11.55
C ALA A 38 -1.18 19.47 10.65
N THR A 39 -0.05 19.88 11.24
CA THR A 39 1.08 20.44 10.49
C THR A 39 2.09 19.34 10.17
N VAL A 40 2.60 19.34 8.95
CA VAL A 40 3.67 18.42 8.52
C VAL A 40 4.99 18.87 9.13
N VAL A 41 5.54 18.06 10.02
CA VAL A 41 6.80 18.32 10.72
C VAL A 41 8.00 17.88 9.89
N GLY A 42 7.90 16.73 9.20
CA GLY A 42 8.99 16.19 8.41
C GLY A 42 8.54 15.08 7.47
N ILE A 43 9.36 14.80 6.46
CA ILE A 43 9.18 13.67 5.55
C ILE A 43 10.33 12.71 5.78
N GLU A 44 10.02 11.44 6.04
CA GLU A 44 10.98 10.43 6.47
C GLU A 44 10.94 9.19 5.57
N TYR A 45 12.08 8.49 5.53
CA TYR A 45 12.20 7.19 4.90
C TYR A 45 11.66 6.08 5.83
N ASP A 46 10.87 5.17 5.29
CA ASP A 46 10.43 3.96 6.00
C ASP A 46 10.96 2.70 5.29
N PRO A 47 11.77 1.86 5.97
CA PRO A 47 12.31 0.63 5.38
C PRO A 47 11.25 -0.45 5.12
N ASN A 48 10.04 -0.31 5.64
CA ASN A 48 8.98 -1.30 5.53
C ASN A 48 8.03 -1.07 4.34
N ARG A 49 8.20 0.04 3.64
CA ARG A 49 7.38 0.40 2.48
C ARG A 49 8.17 1.10 1.40
N THR A 50 7.60 1.18 0.21
CA THR A 50 8.21 1.87 -0.93
C THR A 50 7.97 3.37 -0.89
N ALA A 51 6.86 3.81 -0.30
CA ALA A 51 6.50 5.21 -0.12
C ALA A 51 7.25 5.84 1.05
N ASN A 52 7.57 7.13 0.96
CA ASN A 52 7.99 7.92 2.11
C ASN A 52 6.79 8.17 3.04
N ILE A 53 7.09 8.46 4.30
CA ILE A 53 6.10 8.79 5.32
C ILE A 53 6.29 10.24 5.77
N ALA A 54 5.22 10.88 6.21
CA ALA A 54 5.25 12.21 6.79
C ALA A 54 4.91 12.13 8.28
N LEU A 55 5.74 12.75 9.10
CA LEU A 55 5.42 13.01 10.49
C LEU A 55 4.56 14.25 10.56
N ILE A 56 3.36 14.12 11.10
CA ILE A 56 2.41 15.21 11.32
C ILE A 56 2.22 15.44 12.81
N CYS A 57 1.97 16.69 13.18
CA CYS A 57 1.62 17.10 14.53
C CYS A 57 0.24 17.78 14.49
N TYR A 58 -0.73 17.20 15.16
CA TYR A 58 -2.05 17.78 15.31
C TYR A 58 -2.02 18.99 16.24
N ALA A 59 -3.02 19.88 16.13
CA ALA A 59 -3.13 21.07 17.00
C ALA A 59 -3.24 20.71 18.50
N ASP A 60 -3.70 19.50 18.83
CA ASP A 60 -3.76 18.96 20.20
C ASP A 60 -2.42 18.40 20.70
N GLY A 61 -1.36 18.48 19.90
CA GLY A 61 -0.01 18.00 20.24
C GLY A 61 0.26 16.54 19.92
N GLU A 62 -0.74 15.74 19.52
CA GLU A 62 -0.51 14.34 19.12
C GLU A 62 0.24 14.26 17.80
N LYS A 63 1.22 13.37 17.74
CA LYS A 63 2.01 13.11 16.55
C LYS A 63 1.61 11.78 15.92
N ALA A 64 1.53 11.75 14.59
CA ALA A 64 1.23 10.54 13.84
C ALA A 64 2.07 10.48 12.55
N TYR A 65 2.29 9.26 12.05
CA TYR A 65 2.83 9.07 10.71
C TYR A 65 1.73 8.80 9.72
N ILE A 66 1.83 9.41 8.55
CA ILE A 66 0.96 9.16 7.40
C ILE A 66 1.79 8.83 6.17
N LEU A 67 1.16 8.30 5.12
CA LEU A 67 1.81 8.21 3.82
C LEU A 67 2.03 9.62 3.26
N ALA A 68 3.23 9.91 2.78
CA ALA A 68 3.53 11.20 2.17
C ALA A 68 3.04 11.22 0.71
N PRO A 69 2.03 12.04 0.37
CA PRO A 69 1.63 12.23 -1.01
C PRO A 69 2.67 13.07 -1.78
N GLN A 70 2.63 12.97 -3.09
CA GLN A 70 3.46 13.79 -3.97
C GLN A 70 3.13 15.27 -3.79
N GLY A 71 4.16 16.11 -3.70
CA GLY A 71 4.00 17.55 -3.52
C GLY A 71 3.78 18.00 -2.07
N LEU A 72 3.67 17.07 -1.10
CA LEU A 72 3.60 17.45 0.31
C LEU A 72 4.94 18.05 0.75
N LYS A 73 4.88 19.17 1.49
CA LYS A 73 6.05 19.87 2.02
C LYS A 73 5.94 20.05 3.53
N VAL A 74 7.09 20.18 4.18
CA VAL A 74 7.16 20.53 5.60
C VAL A 74 6.51 21.90 5.82
N GLY A 75 5.74 22.03 6.89
CA GLY A 75 4.98 23.24 7.23
C GLY A 75 3.57 23.30 6.61
N MET A 76 3.22 22.43 5.66
CA MET A 76 1.85 22.36 5.14
C MET A 76 0.89 21.86 6.21
N VAL A 77 -0.32 22.42 6.19
CA VAL A 77 -1.41 22.00 7.08
C VAL A 77 -2.31 21.04 6.32
N ILE A 78 -2.66 19.94 6.95
CA ILE A 78 -3.58 18.94 6.43
C ILE A 78 -4.72 18.71 7.43
N MET A 79 -5.87 18.31 6.92
CA MET A 79 -7.06 18.07 7.72
C MET A 79 -7.75 16.76 7.32
N ASN A 80 -8.49 16.19 8.27
CA ASN A 80 -9.31 15.00 8.04
C ASN A 80 -10.77 15.34 8.29
N GLY A 81 -11.65 14.61 7.66
CA GLY A 81 -13.10 14.69 7.91
C GLY A 81 -13.89 15.16 6.70
N PRO A 82 -15.22 15.17 6.83
CA PRO A 82 -16.10 15.53 5.72
C PRO A 82 -16.03 17.02 5.33
N GLU A 83 -15.65 17.89 6.26
CA GLU A 83 -15.52 19.34 6.05
C GLU A 83 -14.14 19.77 5.54
N ALA A 84 -13.20 18.81 5.42
CA ALA A 84 -11.88 19.13 4.91
C ALA A 84 -11.94 19.52 3.42
N GLU A 85 -11.15 20.50 3.03
CA GLU A 85 -11.02 20.91 1.63
C GLU A 85 -10.34 19.82 0.80
N VAL A 86 -10.63 19.79 -0.51
CA VAL A 86 -10.05 18.80 -1.43
C VAL A 86 -8.62 19.20 -1.82
N HIS A 87 -7.72 19.14 -0.85
CA HIS A 87 -6.29 19.41 -1.01
C HIS A 87 -5.45 18.15 -0.84
N THR A 88 -4.29 18.12 -1.49
CA THR A 88 -3.35 17.00 -1.40
C THR A 88 -2.95 16.72 0.06
N GLY A 89 -3.15 15.50 0.51
CA GLY A 89 -2.86 15.06 1.87
C GLY A 89 -4.06 15.04 2.81
N ASN A 90 -5.15 15.73 2.46
CA ASN A 90 -6.39 15.70 3.24
C ASN A 90 -7.12 14.36 3.05
N CYS A 91 -7.76 13.90 4.11
CA CYS A 91 -8.49 12.64 4.13
C CYS A 91 -9.98 12.88 4.30
N LEU A 92 -10.76 12.50 3.28
CA LEU A 92 -12.20 12.73 3.23
C LEU A 92 -12.96 11.43 2.93
N PRO A 93 -14.25 11.35 3.27
CA PRO A 93 -15.16 10.36 2.70
C PRO A 93 -15.24 10.53 1.17
N LEU A 94 -15.36 9.43 0.42
CA LEU A 94 -15.46 9.46 -1.04
C LEU A 94 -16.66 10.28 -1.52
N GLU A 95 -17.70 10.39 -0.71
CA GLU A 95 -18.86 11.24 -0.95
C GLU A 95 -18.48 12.71 -1.21
N ASN A 96 -17.53 13.21 -0.45
CA ASN A 96 -17.13 14.63 -0.49
C ASN A 96 -16.02 14.93 -1.49
N ILE A 97 -15.43 13.90 -2.12
CA ILE A 97 -14.35 14.08 -3.09
C ILE A 97 -14.95 14.22 -4.49
N PRO A 98 -14.63 15.26 -5.29
CA PRO A 98 -15.12 15.41 -6.65
C PRO A 98 -14.71 14.22 -7.56
N VAL A 99 -15.59 13.90 -8.52
CA VAL A 99 -15.28 12.93 -9.59
C VAL A 99 -14.10 13.44 -10.41
N GLY A 100 -13.24 12.50 -10.85
CA GLY A 100 -12.00 12.83 -11.57
C GLY A 100 -10.78 13.00 -10.67
N THR A 101 -10.96 13.17 -9.34
CA THR A 101 -9.87 13.37 -8.39
C THR A 101 -9.02 12.10 -8.23
N MET A 102 -7.70 12.28 -8.14
CA MET A 102 -6.75 11.21 -7.81
C MET A 102 -6.69 11.02 -6.29
N VAL A 103 -6.82 9.79 -5.84
CA VAL A 103 -6.86 9.44 -4.43
C VAL A 103 -5.96 8.24 -4.12
N HIS A 104 -5.53 8.13 -2.88
CA HIS A 104 -4.73 7.01 -2.37
C HIS A 104 -5.17 6.64 -0.95
N ASN A 105 -4.58 5.59 -0.38
CA ASN A 105 -4.88 5.12 0.98
C ASN A 105 -6.39 4.92 1.21
N ILE A 106 -7.03 4.18 0.32
CA ILE A 106 -8.49 4.04 0.24
C ILE A 106 -8.95 2.92 1.16
N GLU A 107 -10.02 3.16 1.90
CA GLU A 107 -10.69 2.13 2.71
C GLU A 107 -11.53 1.20 1.82
N LEU A 108 -11.61 -0.08 2.21
CA LEU A 108 -12.57 -1.05 1.65
C LEU A 108 -13.87 -1.10 2.45
N TYR A 109 -13.76 -0.86 3.74
CA TYR A 109 -14.87 -0.79 4.69
C TYR A 109 -14.68 0.42 5.56
N ALA A 110 -15.73 1.18 5.78
CA ALA A 110 -15.69 2.40 6.57
C ALA A 110 -15.10 2.17 7.98
N GLY A 111 -14.15 3.02 8.37
CA GLY A 111 -13.49 2.99 9.68
C GLY A 111 -12.46 1.88 9.89
N LYS A 112 -12.24 0.98 8.91
CA LYS A 112 -11.22 -0.07 8.99
C LYS A 112 -9.81 0.47 8.78
N GLY A 113 -9.69 1.59 8.09
CA GLY A 113 -8.44 2.19 7.67
C GLY A 113 -8.09 1.87 6.21
N GLY A 114 -7.26 2.70 5.60
CA GLY A 114 -6.87 2.57 4.20
C GLY A 114 -6.13 1.26 3.91
N GLN A 115 -6.58 0.55 2.90
CA GLN A 115 -6.03 -0.76 2.49
C GLN A 115 -5.54 -0.75 1.04
N LEU A 116 -6.17 0.03 0.17
CA LEU A 116 -5.85 0.10 -1.25
C LEU A 116 -4.94 1.28 -1.55
N VAL A 117 -4.15 1.16 -2.60
CA VAL A 117 -3.31 2.23 -3.19
C VAL A 117 -2.40 2.89 -2.14
N ARG A 118 -1.43 2.13 -1.62
CA ARG A 118 -0.48 2.59 -0.59
C ARG A 118 0.99 2.55 -1.03
N SER A 119 1.26 1.99 -2.20
CA SER A 119 2.63 1.88 -2.72
C SER A 119 3.07 3.17 -3.41
N ALA A 120 4.38 3.42 -3.43
CA ALA A 120 4.99 4.59 -4.07
C ALA A 120 4.50 4.81 -5.51
N GLY A 121 4.22 6.06 -5.85
CA GLY A 121 3.81 6.48 -7.18
C GLY A 121 2.40 6.06 -7.61
N ASN A 122 1.66 5.34 -6.76
CA ASN A 122 0.33 4.86 -7.11
C ASN A 122 -0.78 5.85 -6.71
N SER A 123 -1.83 5.86 -7.52
CA SER A 123 -3.08 6.56 -7.26
C SER A 123 -4.24 5.79 -7.88
N ALA A 124 -5.44 5.99 -7.39
CA ALA A 124 -6.67 5.59 -8.04
C ALA A 124 -7.45 6.84 -8.42
N GLN A 125 -8.22 6.78 -9.50
CA GLN A 125 -9.07 7.88 -9.92
C GLN A 125 -10.52 7.59 -9.55
N LEU A 126 -11.19 8.55 -8.93
CA LEU A 126 -12.61 8.48 -8.66
C LEU A 126 -13.38 8.77 -9.97
N MET A 127 -14.04 7.75 -10.53
CA MET A 127 -14.68 7.84 -11.84
C MET A 127 -16.15 8.24 -11.76
N ALA A 128 -16.87 7.66 -10.80
CA ALA A 128 -18.32 7.91 -10.64
C ALA A 128 -18.75 7.67 -9.20
N LYS A 129 -19.91 8.22 -8.86
CA LYS A 129 -20.61 7.97 -7.59
C LYS A 129 -22.04 7.58 -7.92
N GLU A 130 -22.44 6.38 -7.54
CA GLU A 130 -23.77 5.83 -7.87
C GLU A 130 -24.41 5.23 -6.61
N GLY A 131 -25.46 5.89 -6.13
CA GLY A 131 -26.17 5.46 -4.94
C GLY A 131 -25.24 5.33 -3.72
N LYS A 132 -25.05 4.13 -3.22
CA LYS A 132 -24.23 3.83 -2.04
C LYS A 132 -22.76 3.50 -2.36
N TYR A 133 -22.36 3.56 -3.63
CA TYR A 133 -21.02 3.14 -4.08
C TYR A 133 -20.31 4.23 -4.88
N ALA A 134 -19.00 4.26 -4.73
CA ALA A 134 -18.09 5.03 -5.54
C ALA A 134 -17.28 4.09 -6.44
N THR A 135 -17.18 4.37 -7.72
CA THR A 135 -16.41 3.59 -8.69
C THR A 135 -15.03 4.19 -8.85
N LEU A 136 -14.01 3.39 -8.56
CA LEU A 136 -12.60 3.76 -8.59
C LEU A 136 -11.89 3.00 -9.72
N ARG A 137 -11.11 3.72 -10.52
CA ARG A 137 -10.16 3.14 -11.46
C ARG A 137 -8.83 2.91 -10.72
N MET A 138 -8.49 1.64 -10.52
CA MET A 138 -7.30 1.22 -9.80
C MET A 138 -6.03 1.37 -10.67
N PRO A 139 -4.82 1.38 -10.07
CA PRO A 139 -3.56 1.41 -10.82
C PRO A 139 -3.39 0.25 -11.82
N SER A 140 -4.03 -0.89 -11.56
CA SER A 140 -4.07 -2.05 -12.48
C SER A 140 -4.96 -1.85 -13.70
N GLY A 141 -5.76 -0.76 -13.75
CA GLY A 141 -6.80 -0.53 -14.75
C GLY A 141 -8.17 -1.10 -14.37
N GLU A 142 -8.25 -1.92 -13.32
CA GLU A 142 -9.52 -2.48 -12.82
C GLU A 142 -10.46 -1.38 -12.33
N MET A 143 -11.74 -1.50 -12.67
CA MET A 143 -12.81 -0.67 -12.10
C MET A 143 -13.37 -1.38 -10.87
N ARG A 144 -13.29 -0.72 -9.72
CA ARG A 144 -13.72 -1.30 -8.45
C ARG A 144 -14.71 -0.41 -7.73
N MET A 145 -15.81 -0.99 -7.28
CA MET A 145 -16.79 -0.30 -6.45
C MET A 145 -16.43 -0.42 -4.97
N VAL A 146 -16.53 0.70 -4.26
CA VAL A 146 -16.29 0.81 -2.81
C VAL A 146 -17.44 1.61 -2.20
N PRO A 147 -17.89 1.30 -0.97
CA PRO A 147 -18.92 2.10 -0.31
C PRO A 147 -18.55 3.57 -0.23
N ILE A 148 -19.51 4.44 -0.50
CA ILE A 148 -19.27 5.89 -0.65
C ILE A 148 -18.83 6.58 0.65
N ASN A 149 -19.17 5.98 1.80
CA ASN A 149 -18.76 6.44 3.13
C ASN A 149 -17.33 6.03 3.51
N CYS A 150 -16.64 5.24 2.69
CA CYS A 150 -15.23 4.92 2.87
C CYS A 150 -14.36 6.16 2.67
N ARG A 151 -13.28 6.25 3.45
CA ARG A 151 -12.35 7.38 3.36
C ARG A 151 -11.23 7.11 2.36
N ALA A 152 -10.74 8.18 1.77
CA ALA A 152 -9.56 8.18 0.93
C ALA A 152 -8.76 9.46 1.17
N THR A 153 -7.47 9.42 0.92
CA THR A 153 -6.59 10.59 0.96
C THR A 153 -6.41 11.16 -0.44
N VAL A 154 -6.57 12.45 -0.60
CA VAL A 154 -6.42 13.15 -1.88
C VAL A 154 -4.97 13.19 -2.33
N GLY A 155 -4.74 12.96 -3.61
CA GLY A 155 -3.43 13.01 -4.27
C GLY A 155 -2.84 11.64 -4.62
N VAL A 156 -1.62 11.66 -5.15
CA VAL A 156 -0.82 10.50 -5.56
C VAL A 156 0.18 10.19 -4.46
N VAL A 157 0.48 8.94 -4.19
CA VAL A 157 1.54 8.55 -3.23
C VAL A 157 2.90 9.03 -3.74
N GLY A 158 3.68 9.66 -2.88
CA GLY A 158 5.01 10.15 -3.22
C GLY A 158 6.02 9.06 -3.58
N ASN A 159 7.28 9.47 -3.87
CA ASN A 159 8.39 8.58 -4.24
C ASN A 159 8.13 7.76 -5.51
N GLY A 160 7.49 8.35 -6.53
CA GLY A 160 7.13 7.67 -7.79
C GLY A 160 8.30 7.05 -8.55
N GLU A 161 9.51 7.59 -8.38
CA GLU A 161 10.74 7.10 -9.01
C GLU A 161 11.33 5.86 -8.33
N HIS A 162 10.69 5.33 -7.29
CA HIS A 162 11.19 4.16 -6.54
C HIS A 162 11.50 2.95 -7.45
N ASN A 163 10.73 2.76 -8.50
CA ASN A 163 10.91 1.65 -9.43
C ASN A 163 12.13 1.83 -10.35
N LEU A 164 12.65 3.04 -10.49
CA LEU A 164 13.84 3.35 -11.30
C LEU A 164 15.14 3.05 -10.55
N ILE A 165 15.10 2.77 -9.26
CA ILE A 165 16.26 2.54 -8.42
C ILE A 165 16.94 1.24 -8.83
N ASN A 166 18.18 1.33 -9.32
CA ASN A 166 19.03 0.18 -9.54
C ASN A 166 19.65 -0.29 -8.21
N ILE A 167 19.31 -1.50 -7.79
CA ILE A 167 19.78 -2.07 -6.51
C ILE A 167 21.25 -2.44 -6.57
N GLY A 168 21.79 -2.72 -7.75
CA GLY A 168 23.21 -2.95 -8.03
C GLY A 168 23.68 -4.36 -7.71
N LYS A 169 23.37 -4.93 -6.55
CA LYS A 169 23.85 -6.25 -6.14
C LYS A 169 22.81 -7.10 -5.41
N ALA A 170 22.92 -8.43 -5.54
CA ALA A 170 22.03 -9.39 -4.91
C ALA A 170 22.01 -9.28 -3.37
N GLY A 171 23.16 -8.98 -2.76
CA GLY A 171 23.26 -8.80 -1.31
C GLY A 171 22.39 -7.67 -0.78
N ARG A 172 22.20 -6.59 -1.55
CA ARG A 172 21.30 -5.50 -1.17
C ARG A 172 19.82 -5.97 -1.16
N LYS A 173 19.41 -6.78 -2.15
CA LYS A 173 18.09 -7.44 -2.13
C LYS A 173 17.93 -8.34 -0.90
N ARG A 174 18.95 -9.08 -0.53
CA ARG A 174 18.94 -9.94 0.69
C ARG A 174 18.73 -9.09 1.95
N HIS A 175 19.42 -7.97 2.07
CA HIS A 175 19.22 -7.05 3.20
C HIS A 175 17.81 -6.45 3.25
N MET A 176 17.15 -6.30 2.10
CA MET A 176 15.74 -5.89 2.03
C MET A 176 14.75 -7.00 2.42
N GLY A 177 15.23 -8.18 2.73
CA GLY A 177 14.40 -9.34 3.10
C GLY A 177 13.87 -10.12 1.90
N ILE A 178 14.44 -9.92 0.71
CA ILE A 178 14.07 -10.65 -0.51
C ILE A 178 15.04 -11.81 -0.68
N ARG A 179 14.55 -13.04 -0.57
CA ARG A 179 15.32 -14.26 -0.82
C ARG A 179 15.36 -14.57 -2.31
N PRO A 180 16.38 -15.34 -2.77
CA PRO A 180 16.46 -15.77 -4.17
C PRO A 180 15.22 -16.53 -4.62
N THR A 181 14.86 -16.36 -5.89
CA THR A 181 13.78 -17.09 -6.55
C THR A 181 14.33 -18.21 -7.39
N VAL A 182 13.85 -19.43 -7.15
CA VAL A 182 14.16 -20.60 -7.95
C VAL A 182 13.00 -20.85 -8.92
N ARG A 183 13.30 -21.04 -10.20
CA ARG A 183 12.30 -21.35 -11.24
C ARG A 183 11.76 -22.77 -11.05
N GLY A 184 10.47 -23.01 -11.31
CA GLY A 184 9.87 -24.32 -11.21
C GLY A 184 10.50 -25.36 -12.14
N SER A 185 10.99 -24.96 -13.33
CA SER A 185 11.65 -25.83 -14.30
C SER A 185 12.99 -26.42 -13.85
N VAL A 186 13.60 -25.90 -12.79
CA VAL A 186 14.85 -26.42 -12.20
C VAL A 186 14.62 -27.20 -10.91
N MET A 187 13.37 -27.43 -10.56
CA MET A 187 12.95 -28.24 -9.42
C MET A 187 12.68 -29.69 -9.84
N ASN A 188 12.47 -30.56 -8.86
CA ASN A 188 12.05 -31.93 -9.09
C ASN A 188 10.54 -32.00 -9.39
N PRO A 189 10.04 -33.11 -10.01
CA PRO A 189 8.63 -33.25 -10.33
C PRO A 189 7.69 -33.21 -9.12
N ASN A 190 8.16 -33.60 -7.95
CA ASN A 190 7.41 -33.53 -6.68
C ASN A 190 7.31 -32.11 -6.12
N ASP A 191 8.21 -31.19 -6.52
CA ASP A 191 8.29 -29.84 -5.97
C ASP A 191 7.51 -28.81 -6.82
N HIS A 192 7.39 -29.08 -8.12
CA HIS A 192 6.72 -28.16 -9.04
C HIS A 192 6.21 -28.89 -10.29
N PRO A 193 5.03 -28.54 -10.84
CA PRO A 193 4.49 -29.13 -12.09
C PRO A 193 5.43 -29.05 -13.30
N HIS A 194 6.31 -28.03 -13.34
CA HIS A 194 7.30 -27.85 -14.40
C HIS A 194 8.64 -28.56 -14.12
N GLY A 195 8.75 -29.29 -13.00
CA GLY A 195 9.96 -29.97 -12.60
C GLY A 195 10.20 -31.27 -13.36
N GLY A 196 11.47 -31.69 -13.40
CA GLY A 196 11.91 -32.94 -14.05
C GLY A 196 12.24 -32.79 -15.53
N GLY A 197 12.69 -33.92 -16.13
CA GLY A 197 13.11 -33.99 -17.52
C GLY A 197 14.63 -33.77 -17.71
N GLU A 198 15.14 -33.95 -18.92
CA GLU A 198 16.50 -33.68 -19.31
C GLU A 198 16.67 -32.31 -19.96
N GLY A 199 17.71 -31.58 -19.56
CA GLY A 199 18.08 -30.29 -20.14
C GLY A 199 17.03 -29.24 -19.95
N LYS A 200 16.77 -28.43 -20.99
CA LYS A 200 15.72 -27.41 -21.01
C LYS A 200 14.39 -28.01 -21.45
N THR A 201 13.78 -28.79 -20.60
CA THR A 201 12.41 -29.27 -20.84
C THR A 201 11.42 -28.13 -20.94
N GLY A 202 10.43 -28.28 -21.84
CA GLY A 202 9.34 -27.34 -22.00
C GLY A 202 8.49 -27.21 -20.73
N ILE A 203 7.74 -26.12 -20.64
CA ILE A 203 6.78 -25.90 -19.56
C ILE A 203 5.74 -27.01 -19.60
N GLY A 204 5.56 -27.74 -18.51
CA GLY A 204 4.49 -28.73 -18.39
C GLY A 204 3.14 -28.07 -18.65
N ARG A 205 2.26 -28.80 -19.34
CA ARG A 205 0.88 -28.33 -19.50
C ARG A 205 0.14 -28.42 -18.16
N PRO A 206 -0.79 -27.50 -17.86
CA PRO A 206 -1.64 -27.61 -16.68
C PRO A 206 -2.56 -28.83 -16.77
#